data_97d20b6a0d80254660a3f903770b0b60
#
_entry.id   97d20b6a0d80254660a3f903770b0b60
#
_cell.length_a   1.000
_cell.length_b   1.000
_cell.length_c   1.000
_cell.angle_alpha   90.00
_cell.angle_beta   90.00
_cell.angle_gamma   90.00
#
_symmetry.space_group_name_H-M   'P 1'
#
loop_
_entity.id
_entity.type
_entity.pdbx_description
1 polymer ?
#
loop_
_entity_poly.entity_id
_entity_poly.type
_entity_poly.pdbx_seq_one_letter_code
_entity_poly.pdbx_strand_id
1 'polypeptide(L)'
;DQPYRWAREADPRAYLIVNDYHVLADGCPGFFRLLSAAKQHGVPFDGTGIQAHEPRTMRFPLDRVQEILDRYASLGKELHITEFTPTSAGQKFTGSDREGVWDEAAQADYAVKFYRVCFAHPSMRAITWWDLCDQGSWLPGGGMLRADMSPKPVYEQLKRLSHEEWKTRATATTDATGRFSFRGFFGEYHVVIERPGGKVERQFQLRKDGPHDIVVSLTASKDR
;
A
#
# COMPACT_ATOMS: atom_id res chain seq x y z
N ASP A 1 0.43 -26.92 -3.96
CA ASP A 1 -0.18 -26.99 -2.60
C ASP A 1 0.86 -27.33 -1.53
N GLN A 2 1.68 -28.37 -1.78
CA GLN A 2 2.58 -28.93 -0.77
C GLN A 2 3.62 -27.93 -0.21
N PRO A 3 4.31 -27.09 -1.01
CA PRO A 3 5.27 -26.12 -0.46
C PRO A 3 4.67 -25.17 0.57
N TYR A 4 3.42 -24.74 0.39
CA TYR A 4 2.74 -23.87 1.35
C TYR A 4 2.40 -24.58 2.66
N ARG A 5 2.09 -25.89 2.60
CA ARG A 5 1.87 -26.70 3.80
C ARG A 5 3.16 -26.86 4.58
N TRP A 6 4.27 -27.18 3.91
CA TRP A 6 5.58 -27.25 4.52
C TRP A 6 6.04 -25.92 5.12
N ALA A 7 5.82 -24.82 4.42
CA ALA A 7 6.16 -23.49 4.93
C ALA A 7 5.36 -23.16 6.20
N ARG A 8 4.07 -23.47 6.22
CA ARG A 8 3.20 -23.26 7.39
C ARG A 8 3.57 -24.16 8.55
N GLU A 9 3.99 -25.40 8.28
CA GLU A 9 4.47 -26.35 9.29
C GLU A 9 5.80 -25.86 9.90
N ALA A 10 6.72 -25.37 9.05
CA ALA A 10 8.02 -24.87 9.49
C ALA A 10 7.92 -23.59 10.31
N ASP A 11 7.06 -22.64 9.91
CA ASP A 11 6.74 -21.45 10.70
C ASP A 11 5.23 -21.15 10.65
N PRO A 12 4.50 -21.48 11.71
CA PRO A 12 3.06 -21.21 11.81
C PRO A 12 2.69 -19.71 11.75
N ARG A 13 3.64 -18.79 11.98
CA ARG A 13 3.43 -17.34 11.98
C ARG A 13 3.85 -16.67 10.67
N ALA A 14 4.50 -17.39 9.76
CA ALA A 14 4.90 -16.84 8.48
C ALA A 14 3.69 -16.35 7.68
N TYR A 15 3.80 -15.15 7.10
CA TYR A 15 2.79 -14.62 6.19
C TYR A 15 3.09 -15.12 4.77
N LEU A 16 2.26 -16.04 4.27
CA LEU A 16 2.50 -16.75 3.02
C LEU A 16 1.76 -16.10 1.86
N ILE A 17 2.49 -15.65 0.85
CA ILE A 17 1.97 -14.99 -0.34
C ILE A 17 2.17 -15.88 -1.57
N VAL A 18 1.13 -16.02 -2.39
CA VAL A 18 1.24 -16.53 -3.76
C VAL A 18 1.39 -15.35 -4.70
N ASN A 19 2.49 -15.29 -5.45
CA ASN A 19 2.86 -14.13 -6.27
C ASN A 19 2.94 -14.50 -7.75
N ASP A 20 2.47 -13.60 -8.63
CA ASP A 20 2.59 -13.76 -10.07
C ASP A 20 2.66 -12.41 -10.79
N TYR A 21 3.04 -12.45 -12.07
CA TYR A 21 3.17 -11.31 -12.98
C TYR A 21 2.02 -11.26 -14.00
N HIS A 22 1.99 -10.24 -14.85
CA HIS A 22 0.93 -9.99 -15.84
C HIS A 22 -0.50 -9.83 -15.27
N VAL A 23 -0.63 -9.65 -13.98
CA VAL A 23 -1.94 -9.55 -13.35
C VAL A 23 -2.68 -8.30 -13.80
N LEU A 24 -2.00 -7.17 -13.97
CA LEU A 24 -2.60 -5.91 -14.41
C LEU A 24 -2.87 -5.87 -15.93
N ALA A 25 -2.31 -6.78 -16.71
CA ALA A 25 -2.48 -6.82 -18.16
C ALA A 25 -3.90 -7.23 -18.58
N ASP A 26 -4.33 -8.39 -18.12
CA ASP A 26 -5.64 -8.98 -18.47
C ASP A 26 -6.37 -9.58 -17.25
N GLY A 27 -5.89 -9.29 -16.03
CA GLY A 27 -6.38 -9.89 -14.79
C GLY A 27 -5.90 -11.32 -14.59
N CYS A 28 -4.97 -11.79 -15.40
CA CYS A 28 -4.34 -13.11 -15.36
C CYS A 28 -5.32 -14.25 -14.96
N PRO A 29 -6.29 -14.64 -15.86
CA PRO A 29 -7.34 -15.59 -15.50
C PRO A 29 -6.81 -16.94 -15.02
N GLY A 30 -5.63 -17.36 -15.50
CA GLY A 30 -4.95 -18.58 -15.06
C GLY A 30 -4.56 -18.53 -13.60
N PHE A 31 -3.95 -17.44 -13.18
CA PHE A 31 -3.55 -17.21 -11.80
C PHE A 31 -4.75 -17.12 -10.86
N PHE A 32 -5.80 -16.39 -11.27
CA PHE A 32 -7.03 -16.33 -10.49
C PHE A 32 -7.67 -17.71 -10.28
N ARG A 33 -7.71 -18.56 -11.33
CA ARG A 33 -8.20 -19.94 -11.19
C ARG A 33 -7.31 -20.78 -10.27
N LEU A 34 -5.99 -20.64 -10.37
CA LEU A 34 -5.03 -21.32 -9.48
C LEU A 34 -5.30 -20.98 -8.02
N LEU A 35 -5.42 -19.69 -7.70
CA LEU A 35 -5.70 -19.23 -6.33
C LEU A 35 -7.08 -19.69 -5.83
N SER A 36 -8.08 -19.68 -6.71
CA SER A 36 -9.43 -20.18 -6.37
C SER A 36 -9.39 -21.66 -6.01
N ALA A 37 -8.70 -22.47 -6.79
CA ALA A 37 -8.50 -23.89 -6.52
C ALA A 37 -7.68 -24.12 -5.24
N ALA A 38 -6.59 -23.39 -5.06
CA ALA A 38 -5.77 -23.46 -3.85
C ALA A 38 -6.60 -23.16 -2.59
N LYS A 39 -7.45 -22.14 -2.64
CA LYS A 39 -8.37 -21.80 -1.54
C LYS A 39 -9.35 -22.95 -1.28
N GLN A 40 -9.97 -23.53 -2.33
CA GLN A 40 -10.89 -24.66 -2.20
C GLN A 40 -10.20 -25.91 -1.59
N HIS A 41 -8.94 -26.13 -1.92
CA HIS A 41 -8.12 -27.25 -1.36
C HIS A 41 -7.57 -26.93 0.04
N GLY A 42 -7.90 -25.80 0.64
CA GLY A 42 -7.42 -25.43 1.97
C GLY A 42 -5.90 -25.21 2.02
N VAL A 43 -5.30 -24.71 0.94
CA VAL A 43 -3.87 -24.33 0.94
C VAL A 43 -3.68 -23.12 1.84
N PRO A 44 -2.72 -23.18 2.79
CA PRO A 44 -2.58 -22.15 3.84
C PRO A 44 -1.79 -20.94 3.35
N PHE A 45 -2.30 -20.23 2.33
CA PHE A 45 -1.76 -18.91 1.94
C PHE A 45 -2.60 -17.78 2.53
N ASP A 46 -1.96 -16.68 2.85
CA ASP A 46 -2.55 -15.52 3.53
C ASP A 46 -2.85 -14.37 2.57
N GLY A 47 -2.02 -14.19 1.56
CA GLY A 47 -2.13 -13.08 0.63
C GLY A 47 -1.86 -13.46 -0.83
N THR A 48 -2.32 -12.58 -1.71
CA THR A 48 -2.04 -12.59 -3.15
C THR A 48 -1.07 -11.48 -3.49
N GLY A 49 0.06 -11.85 -4.12
CA GLY A 49 1.05 -10.90 -4.64
C GLY A 49 0.81 -10.60 -6.11
N ILE A 50 0.94 -9.33 -6.45
CA ILE A 50 0.85 -8.78 -7.80
C ILE A 50 2.16 -8.05 -8.08
N GLN A 51 2.97 -8.53 -9.03
CA GLN A 51 4.27 -7.92 -9.33
C GLN A 51 4.13 -6.50 -9.89
N ALA A 52 3.15 -6.26 -10.75
CA ALA A 52 2.85 -4.93 -11.29
C ALA A 52 4.01 -4.29 -12.09
N HIS A 53 4.69 -5.08 -12.93
CA HIS A 53 5.73 -4.62 -13.85
C HIS A 53 5.20 -4.11 -15.20
N GLU A 54 3.89 -4.17 -15.44
CA GLU A 54 3.26 -3.76 -16.70
C GLU A 54 3.54 -2.30 -17.07
N PRO A 55 3.70 -1.34 -16.14
CA PRO A 55 4.06 0.05 -16.47
C PRO A 55 5.46 0.24 -17.08
N ARG A 56 6.17 -0.82 -17.39
CA ARG A 56 7.34 -0.77 -18.29
C ARG A 56 6.99 -0.27 -19.70
N THR A 57 5.74 -0.45 -20.14
CA THR A 57 5.17 0.12 -21.36
C THR A 57 3.68 0.45 -21.19
N MET A 58 2.92 -0.36 -20.45
CA MET A 58 1.48 -0.28 -20.34
C MET A 58 1.06 0.78 -19.32
N ARG A 59 0.22 1.71 -19.77
CA ARG A 59 -0.35 2.75 -18.92
C ARG A 59 -1.86 2.53 -18.82
N PHE A 60 -2.24 1.52 -18.05
CA PHE A 60 -3.66 1.19 -17.88
C PHE A 60 -4.45 2.31 -17.23
N PRO A 61 -5.73 2.50 -17.60
CA PRO A 61 -6.68 3.27 -16.83
C PRO A 61 -6.80 2.74 -15.39
N LEU A 62 -6.96 3.64 -14.43
CA LEU A 62 -6.92 3.25 -13.01
C LEU A 62 -8.21 2.58 -12.53
N ASP A 63 -9.33 2.79 -13.20
CA ASP A 63 -10.57 2.03 -13.01
C ASP A 63 -10.34 0.54 -13.31
N ARG A 64 -9.64 0.23 -14.39
CA ARG A 64 -9.22 -1.15 -14.69
C ARG A 64 -8.34 -1.75 -13.59
N VAL A 65 -7.41 -0.98 -13.04
CA VAL A 65 -6.60 -1.43 -11.90
C VAL A 65 -7.51 -1.76 -10.72
N GLN A 66 -8.47 -0.88 -10.41
CA GLN A 66 -9.44 -1.11 -9.35
C GLN A 66 -10.25 -2.39 -9.56
N GLU A 67 -10.79 -2.61 -10.77
CA GLU A 67 -11.56 -3.81 -11.12
C GLU A 67 -10.75 -5.10 -10.90
N ILE A 68 -9.45 -5.09 -11.25
CA ILE A 68 -8.57 -6.23 -11.04
C ILE A 68 -8.34 -6.46 -9.54
N LEU A 69 -8.10 -5.41 -8.76
CA LEU A 69 -7.94 -5.53 -7.32
C LEU A 69 -9.22 -6.09 -6.67
N ASP A 70 -10.39 -5.57 -7.03
CA ASP A 70 -11.69 -6.06 -6.54
C ASP A 70 -11.88 -7.55 -6.86
N ARG A 71 -11.51 -7.96 -8.09
CA ARG A 71 -11.59 -9.35 -8.51
C ARG A 71 -10.73 -10.25 -7.62
N TYR A 72 -9.46 -9.91 -7.38
CA TYR A 72 -8.58 -10.72 -6.54
C TYR A 72 -8.96 -10.67 -5.07
N ALA A 73 -9.47 -9.53 -4.59
CA ALA A 73 -10.00 -9.38 -3.24
C ALA A 73 -11.22 -10.28 -2.96
N SER A 74 -12.01 -10.65 -3.99
CA SER A 74 -13.14 -11.57 -3.86
C SER A 74 -12.72 -12.98 -3.37
N LEU A 75 -11.45 -13.32 -3.45
CA LEU A 75 -10.90 -14.53 -2.85
C LEU A 75 -10.88 -14.47 -1.31
N GLY A 76 -11.10 -13.28 -0.70
CA GLY A 76 -11.07 -13.08 0.74
C GLY A 76 -9.64 -13.15 1.32
N LYS A 77 -8.64 -12.83 0.52
CA LYS A 77 -7.24 -12.75 0.90
C LYS A 77 -6.74 -11.31 0.80
N GLU A 78 -5.71 -10.97 1.59
CA GLU A 78 -5.05 -9.67 1.46
C GLU A 78 -4.29 -9.56 0.14
N LEU A 79 -4.16 -8.34 -0.38
CA LEU A 79 -3.46 -8.03 -1.62
C LEU A 79 -2.14 -7.31 -1.32
N HIS A 80 -1.10 -7.69 -2.03
CA HIS A 80 0.20 -7.03 -2.00
C HIS A 80 0.61 -6.66 -3.43
N ILE A 81 0.96 -5.40 -3.66
CA ILE A 81 1.79 -5.04 -4.81
C ILE A 81 3.23 -5.32 -4.41
N THR A 82 3.83 -6.32 -5.04
CA THR A 82 5.11 -6.85 -4.59
C THR A 82 6.31 -6.23 -5.32
N GLU A 83 6.11 -5.71 -6.54
CA GLU A 83 7.23 -5.36 -7.43
C GLU A 83 6.87 -4.23 -8.41
N PHE A 84 6.18 -3.18 -7.95
CA PHE A 84 5.76 -2.08 -8.83
C PHE A 84 6.95 -1.37 -9.46
N THR A 85 6.97 -1.27 -10.79
CA THR A 85 8.09 -0.67 -11.54
C THR A 85 7.60 0.04 -12.79
N PRO A 86 7.15 1.29 -12.71
CA PRO A 86 6.96 2.12 -13.90
C PRO A 86 8.30 2.64 -14.41
N THR A 87 8.48 2.61 -15.73
CA THR A 87 9.69 3.15 -16.38
C THR A 87 9.65 4.68 -16.49
N SER A 88 10.80 5.29 -16.74
CA SER A 88 10.94 6.68 -17.19
C SER A 88 11.88 6.81 -18.40
N ALA A 89 12.15 5.70 -19.11
CA ALA A 89 13.17 5.66 -20.15
C ALA A 89 12.65 5.95 -21.59
N GLY A 90 11.55 6.67 -21.72
CA GLY A 90 11.07 7.20 -23.00
C GLY A 90 10.22 6.23 -23.84
N GLN A 91 9.84 5.07 -23.30
CA GLN A 91 8.95 4.14 -24.02
C GLN A 91 7.58 4.77 -24.27
N LYS A 92 6.99 4.49 -25.42
CA LYS A 92 5.62 4.90 -25.72
C LYS A 92 4.63 4.16 -24.83
N PHE A 93 3.56 4.85 -24.44
CA PHE A 93 2.45 4.22 -23.73
C PHE A 93 1.79 3.15 -24.60
N THR A 94 1.47 2.01 -23.99
CA THR A 94 0.58 0.99 -24.53
C THR A 94 -0.55 0.73 -23.55
N GLY A 95 -1.68 0.19 -24.00
CA GLY A 95 -2.83 -0.11 -23.15
C GLY A 95 -3.44 1.13 -22.48
N SER A 96 -3.23 2.32 -23.05
CA SER A 96 -3.65 3.61 -22.53
C SER A 96 -4.78 4.21 -23.37
N ASP A 97 -5.62 5.00 -22.75
CA ASP A 97 -6.64 5.84 -23.35
C ASP A 97 -6.08 7.14 -23.96
N ARG A 98 -4.78 7.38 -23.79
CA ARG A 98 -4.07 8.55 -24.32
C ARG A 98 -2.69 8.19 -24.87
N GLU A 99 -2.21 9.00 -25.80
CA GLU A 99 -0.85 8.92 -26.30
C GLU A 99 0.13 9.59 -25.33
N GLY A 100 1.40 9.17 -25.41
CA GLY A 100 2.48 9.73 -24.62
C GLY A 100 3.68 8.81 -24.49
N VAL A 101 4.64 9.26 -23.70
CA VAL A 101 5.85 8.51 -23.38
C VAL A 101 6.04 8.43 -21.88
N TRP A 102 6.71 7.38 -21.44
CA TRP A 102 7.14 7.19 -20.07
C TRP A 102 8.42 8.03 -19.82
N ASP A 103 8.26 9.28 -19.45
CA ASP A 103 9.30 10.13 -18.88
C ASP A 103 9.18 10.19 -17.36
N GLU A 104 10.06 10.91 -16.68
CA GLU A 104 10.02 11.04 -15.21
C GLU A 104 8.73 11.68 -14.70
N ALA A 105 8.11 12.58 -15.48
CA ALA A 105 6.86 13.22 -15.11
C ALA A 105 5.68 12.24 -15.20
N ALA A 106 5.63 11.45 -16.27
CA ALA A 106 4.62 10.41 -16.46
C ALA A 106 4.77 9.27 -15.44
N GLN A 107 6.01 8.88 -15.14
CA GLN A 107 6.30 7.92 -14.07
C GLN A 107 5.72 8.40 -12.73
N ALA A 108 6.00 9.65 -12.35
CA ALA A 108 5.53 10.23 -11.10
C ALA A 108 4.01 10.36 -11.06
N ASP A 109 3.39 10.90 -12.12
CA ASP A 109 1.93 11.06 -12.21
C ASP A 109 1.21 9.70 -12.07
N TYR A 110 1.66 8.70 -12.80
CA TYR A 110 1.03 7.39 -12.74
C TYR A 110 1.25 6.69 -11.40
N ALA A 111 2.46 6.74 -10.87
CA ALA A 111 2.79 6.12 -9.60
C ALA A 111 1.96 6.68 -8.44
N VAL A 112 1.85 8.00 -8.32
CA VAL A 112 1.03 8.62 -7.28
C VAL A 112 -0.44 8.19 -7.37
N LYS A 113 -1.00 8.19 -8.58
CA LYS A 113 -2.38 7.78 -8.80
C LYS A 113 -2.58 6.28 -8.51
N PHE A 114 -1.66 5.44 -8.95
CA PHE A 114 -1.67 4.00 -8.68
C PHE A 114 -1.61 3.71 -7.16
N TYR A 115 -0.69 4.38 -6.46
CA TYR A 115 -0.58 4.25 -5.00
C TYR A 115 -1.86 4.70 -4.29
N ARG A 116 -2.54 5.74 -4.77
CA ARG A 116 -3.82 6.19 -4.19
C ARG A 116 -4.93 5.16 -4.37
N VAL A 117 -5.04 4.54 -5.54
CA VAL A 117 -5.99 3.45 -5.80
C VAL A 117 -5.71 2.26 -4.89
N CYS A 118 -4.45 1.84 -4.82
CA CYS A 118 -4.05 0.72 -3.96
C CYS A 118 -4.29 1.02 -2.48
N PHE A 119 -3.87 2.19 -1.99
CA PHE A 119 -4.04 2.58 -0.58
C PHE A 119 -5.52 2.69 -0.17
N ALA A 120 -6.39 3.13 -1.07
CA ALA A 120 -7.82 3.21 -0.82
C ALA A 120 -8.50 1.83 -0.81
N HIS A 121 -7.88 0.80 -1.37
CA HIS A 121 -8.49 -0.52 -1.49
C HIS A 121 -8.45 -1.28 -0.15
N PRO A 122 -9.61 -1.74 0.40
CA PRO A 122 -9.72 -2.28 1.76
C PRO A 122 -8.94 -3.58 2.00
N SER A 123 -8.62 -4.32 0.93
CA SER A 123 -7.83 -5.57 1.01
C SER A 123 -6.35 -5.34 0.77
N MET A 124 -5.92 -4.13 0.39
CA MET A 124 -4.50 -3.85 0.14
C MET A 124 -3.72 -3.76 1.45
N ARG A 125 -2.61 -4.51 1.53
CA ARG A 125 -1.76 -4.59 2.72
C ARG A 125 -0.42 -3.89 2.55
N ALA A 126 0.17 -4.02 1.36
CA ALA A 126 1.48 -3.43 1.08
C ALA A 126 1.63 -3.05 -0.39
N ILE A 127 2.47 -2.06 -0.64
CA ILE A 127 2.91 -1.64 -1.97
C ILE A 127 4.42 -1.52 -1.93
N THR A 128 5.11 -2.36 -2.71
CA THR A 128 6.57 -2.38 -2.80
C THR A 128 7.00 -1.84 -4.16
N TRP A 129 7.89 -0.86 -4.15
CA TRP A 129 8.61 -0.44 -5.34
C TRP A 129 9.81 -1.35 -5.56
N TRP A 130 10.08 -1.78 -6.82
CA TRP A 130 11.09 -2.78 -7.10
C TRP A 130 12.52 -2.22 -7.20
N ASP A 131 12.74 -1.25 -8.09
CA ASP A 131 14.07 -0.69 -8.34
C ASP A 131 14.30 0.59 -7.51
N LEU A 132 15.30 0.64 -6.65
CA LEU A 132 15.61 1.83 -5.88
C LEU A 132 16.19 2.96 -6.74
N CYS A 133 17.19 2.64 -7.58
CA CYS A 133 17.84 3.61 -8.46
C CYS A 133 18.07 3.04 -9.86
N ASP A 134 18.35 3.91 -10.83
CA ASP A 134 18.54 3.51 -12.23
C ASP A 134 19.87 2.79 -12.45
N GLN A 135 20.85 2.96 -11.57
CA GLN A 135 22.12 2.24 -11.68
C GLN A 135 21.91 0.77 -11.28
N GLY A 136 22.02 -0.11 -12.27
CA GLY A 136 21.83 -1.55 -12.08
C GLY A 136 20.38 -1.97 -11.89
N SER A 137 19.40 -1.09 -12.22
CA SER A 137 17.99 -1.45 -12.19
C SER A 137 17.68 -2.58 -13.19
N TRP A 138 16.74 -3.44 -12.80
CA TRP A 138 16.20 -4.47 -13.68
C TRP A 138 15.51 -3.86 -14.91
N LEU A 139 14.73 -2.79 -14.69
CA LEU A 139 14.06 -2.05 -15.76
C LEU A 139 14.77 -0.71 -16.00
N PRO A 140 15.26 -0.41 -17.22
CA PRO A 140 15.81 0.92 -17.52
C PRO A 140 14.82 2.02 -17.14
N GLY A 141 15.29 3.00 -16.36
CA GLY A 141 14.45 4.08 -15.84
C GLY A 141 13.45 3.66 -14.76
N GLY A 142 13.55 2.43 -14.21
CA GLY A 142 12.64 1.91 -13.18
C GLY A 142 12.89 2.43 -11.77
N GLY A 143 14.05 3.04 -11.52
CA GLY A 143 14.40 3.57 -10.20
C GLY A 143 13.54 4.77 -9.77
N MET A 144 13.41 4.94 -8.48
CA MET A 144 12.92 6.19 -7.87
C MET A 144 14.01 7.27 -7.85
N LEU A 145 15.28 6.83 -7.89
CA LEU A 145 16.47 7.69 -7.93
C LEU A 145 17.15 7.52 -9.29
N ARG A 146 17.83 8.56 -9.75
CA ARG A 146 18.69 8.48 -10.96
C ARG A 146 19.96 7.70 -10.65
N ALA A 147 20.74 7.39 -11.68
CA ALA A 147 22.00 6.64 -11.52
C ALA A 147 23.03 7.30 -10.60
N ASP A 148 22.98 8.62 -10.45
CA ASP A 148 23.80 9.41 -9.51
C ASP A 148 23.19 9.52 -8.10
N MET A 149 22.17 8.74 -7.80
CA MET A 149 21.39 8.76 -6.55
C MET A 149 20.59 10.04 -6.30
N SER A 150 20.50 10.95 -7.26
CA SER A 150 19.60 12.12 -7.14
C SER A 150 18.13 11.69 -7.25
N PRO A 151 17.22 12.28 -6.46
CA PRO A 151 15.81 11.89 -6.46
C PRO A 151 15.12 12.31 -7.76
N LYS A 152 14.30 11.40 -8.31
CA LYS A 152 13.37 11.72 -9.37
C LYS A 152 12.09 12.35 -8.78
N PRO A 153 11.25 13.01 -9.61
CA PRO A 153 9.95 13.53 -9.17
C PRO A 153 9.07 12.49 -8.47
N VAL A 154 9.12 11.23 -8.89
CA VAL A 154 8.36 10.15 -8.26
C VAL A 154 8.76 9.91 -6.81
N TYR A 155 10.05 9.96 -6.47
CA TYR A 155 10.53 9.83 -5.09
C TYR A 155 9.94 10.93 -4.21
N GLU A 156 10.07 12.19 -4.64
CA GLU A 156 9.58 13.34 -3.86
C GLU A 156 8.04 13.30 -3.69
N GLN A 157 7.31 12.91 -4.73
CA GLN A 157 5.86 12.84 -4.66
C GLN A 157 5.38 11.66 -3.78
N LEU A 158 5.99 10.49 -3.84
CA LEU A 158 5.64 9.36 -2.97
C LEU A 158 6.05 9.62 -1.51
N LYS A 159 7.18 10.29 -1.29
CA LYS A 159 7.59 10.75 0.03
C LYS A 159 6.57 11.71 0.62
N ARG A 160 6.11 12.71 -0.15
CA ARG A 160 5.06 13.62 0.27
C ARG A 160 3.75 12.88 0.56
N LEU A 161 3.36 11.96 -0.32
CA LEU A 161 2.15 11.15 -0.16
C LEU A 161 2.15 10.39 1.18
N SER A 162 3.27 9.70 1.50
CA SER A 162 3.38 8.85 2.69
C SER A 162 3.65 9.63 3.99
N HIS A 163 4.39 10.74 3.93
CA HIS A 163 4.82 11.46 5.13
C HIS A 163 3.97 12.70 5.46
N GLU A 164 3.18 13.19 4.50
CA GLU A 164 2.35 14.37 4.68
C GLU A 164 0.87 14.06 4.45
N GLU A 165 0.49 13.60 3.23
CA GLU A 165 -0.91 13.45 2.86
C GLU A 165 -1.61 12.29 3.61
N TRP A 166 -0.92 11.17 3.80
CA TRP A 166 -1.45 10.00 4.53
C TRP A 166 -1.15 10.03 6.02
N LYS A 167 -0.63 11.14 6.52
CA LYS A 167 -0.35 11.34 7.93
C LYS A 167 -1.40 12.23 8.56
N THR A 168 -2.23 11.67 9.41
CA THR A 168 -3.25 12.43 10.14
C THR A 168 -2.60 13.33 11.20
N ARG A 169 -2.90 14.62 11.14
CA ARG A 169 -2.61 15.60 12.19
C ARG A 169 -3.89 16.37 12.48
N ALA A 170 -4.29 16.43 13.73
CA ALA A 170 -5.48 17.16 14.16
C ALA A 170 -5.19 17.87 15.49
N THR A 171 -5.65 19.09 15.62
CA THR A 171 -5.57 19.88 16.85
C THR A 171 -6.91 20.56 17.06
N ALA A 172 -7.47 20.43 18.24
CA ALA A 172 -8.67 21.15 18.64
C ALA A 172 -8.81 21.21 20.17
N THR A 173 -9.75 21.98 20.65
CA THR A 173 -10.19 21.98 22.05
C THR A 173 -11.35 20.99 22.17
N THR A 174 -11.37 20.22 23.26
CA THR A 174 -12.50 19.35 23.59
C THR A 174 -13.75 20.19 23.88
N ASP A 175 -14.92 19.62 23.64
CA ASP A 175 -16.19 20.22 24.04
C ASP A 175 -16.40 20.17 25.58
N ALA A 176 -17.55 20.69 26.04
CA ALA A 176 -17.90 20.71 27.47
C ALA A 176 -18.00 19.33 28.13
N THR A 177 -18.13 18.26 27.37
CA THR A 177 -18.15 16.87 27.82
C THR A 177 -16.76 16.21 27.76
N GLY A 178 -15.72 16.95 27.37
CA GLY A 178 -14.37 16.47 27.23
C GLY A 178 -14.14 15.65 25.94
N ARG A 179 -15.00 15.78 24.92
CA ARG A 179 -14.90 15.04 23.66
C ARG A 179 -14.24 15.87 22.56
N PHE A 180 -13.49 15.18 21.72
CA PHE A 180 -12.98 15.67 20.45
C PHE A 180 -13.14 14.57 19.40
N SER A 181 -13.63 14.92 18.21
CA SER A 181 -13.80 13.99 17.10
C SER A 181 -12.96 14.42 15.91
N PHE A 182 -12.34 13.47 15.25
CA PHE A 182 -11.58 13.72 14.02
C PHE A 182 -11.74 12.55 13.05
N ARG A 183 -11.43 12.77 11.78
CA ARG A 183 -11.30 11.72 10.77
C ARG A 183 -9.82 11.50 10.50
N GLY A 184 -9.37 10.24 10.58
CA GLY A 184 -7.97 9.90 10.36
C GLY A 184 -7.79 8.56 9.66
N PHE A 185 -6.58 8.32 9.16
CA PHE A 185 -6.19 7.03 8.61
C PHE A 185 -5.99 6.01 9.73
N PHE A 186 -6.13 4.74 9.42
CA PHE A 186 -5.77 3.68 10.36
C PHE A 186 -4.25 3.70 10.60
N GLY A 187 -3.85 3.47 11.84
CA GLY A 187 -2.44 3.53 12.23
C GLY A 187 -2.23 3.84 13.71
N GLU A 188 -0.98 4.09 14.05
CA GLU A 188 -0.59 4.49 15.41
C GLU A 188 -0.72 6.00 15.57
N TYR A 189 -1.29 6.40 16.70
CA TYR A 189 -1.50 7.80 17.08
C TYR A 189 -0.77 8.13 18.36
N HIS A 190 -0.13 9.28 18.36
CA HIS A 190 0.37 9.93 19.57
C HIS A 190 -0.52 11.14 19.86
N VAL A 191 -1.15 11.14 21.03
CA VAL A 191 -2.06 12.19 21.50
C VAL A 191 -1.40 12.94 22.63
N VAL A 192 -1.39 14.25 22.52
CA VAL A 192 -0.97 15.18 23.57
C VAL A 192 -2.19 15.97 24.02
N ILE A 193 -2.57 15.87 25.27
CA ILE A 193 -3.68 16.61 25.88
C ILE A 193 -3.11 17.66 26.82
N GLU A 194 -3.25 18.92 26.46
CA GLU A 194 -2.87 20.04 27.30
C GLU A 194 -4.02 20.46 28.21
N ARG A 195 -3.73 20.69 29.49
CA ARG A 195 -4.70 21.11 30.49
C ARG A 195 -4.07 22.01 31.54
N PRO A 196 -4.85 22.76 32.33
CA PRO A 196 -4.33 23.45 33.52
C PRO A 196 -3.60 22.44 34.44
N GLY A 197 -2.32 22.73 34.73
CA GLY A 197 -1.49 21.86 35.57
C GLY A 197 -0.64 20.84 34.81
N GLY A 198 -0.57 20.91 33.47
CA GLY A 198 0.36 20.11 32.66
C GLY A 198 -0.25 19.42 31.44
N LYS A 199 0.53 18.56 30.83
CA LYS A 199 0.11 17.77 29.67
C LYS A 199 0.11 16.27 29.97
N VAL A 200 -0.74 15.54 29.26
CA VAL A 200 -0.81 14.07 29.30
C VAL A 200 -0.57 13.57 27.89
N GLU A 201 0.32 12.59 27.75
CA GLU A 201 0.61 11.96 26.48
C GLU A 201 0.15 10.50 26.49
N ARG A 202 -0.44 10.05 25.41
CA ARG A 202 -0.92 8.68 25.22
C ARG A 202 -0.68 8.23 23.80
N GLN A 203 -0.53 6.92 23.63
CA GLN A 203 -0.48 6.25 22.32
C GLN A 203 -1.66 5.30 22.21
N PHE A 204 -2.23 5.22 21.03
CA PHE A 204 -3.24 4.23 20.69
C PHE A 204 -3.13 3.84 19.22
N GLN A 205 -3.69 2.70 18.87
CA GLN A 205 -3.78 2.23 17.50
C GLN A 205 -5.23 2.30 17.03
N LEU A 206 -5.47 3.11 15.98
CA LEU A 206 -6.74 3.13 15.27
C LEU A 206 -6.74 1.99 14.24
N ARG A 207 -7.67 1.07 14.35
CA ARG A 207 -7.82 -0.10 13.46
C ARG A 207 -9.21 -0.11 12.84
N LYS A 208 -9.32 -0.71 11.64
CA LYS A 208 -10.60 -0.87 10.95
C LYS A 208 -11.64 -1.60 11.83
N ASP A 209 -11.22 -2.68 12.47
CA ASP A 209 -12.07 -3.56 13.27
C ASP A 209 -11.93 -3.31 14.79
N GLY A 210 -11.33 -2.18 15.18
CA GLY A 210 -11.12 -1.78 16.57
C GLY A 210 -12.13 -0.75 17.06
N PRO A 211 -12.06 -0.39 18.35
CA PRO A 211 -12.86 0.68 18.89
C PRO A 211 -12.48 2.01 18.25
N HIS A 212 -13.49 2.80 17.90
CA HIS A 212 -13.31 4.16 17.36
C HIS A 212 -13.51 5.24 18.43
N ASP A 213 -14.06 4.88 19.59
CA ASP A 213 -14.11 5.74 20.77
C ASP A 213 -12.93 5.38 21.69
N ILE A 214 -11.98 6.31 21.81
CA ILE A 214 -10.78 6.14 22.63
C ILE A 214 -10.94 7.00 23.89
N VAL A 215 -10.97 6.36 25.05
CA VAL A 215 -11.04 7.04 26.36
C VAL A 215 -9.64 7.26 26.89
N VAL A 216 -9.27 8.51 27.12
CA VAL A 216 -7.99 8.88 27.72
C VAL A 216 -8.22 9.36 29.14
N SER A 217 -7.76 8.56 30.14
CA SER A 217 -7.78 8.98 31.53
C SER A 217 -6.72 10.07 31.76
N LEU A 218 -7.15 11.17 32.37
CA LEU A 218 -6.28 12.32 32.72
C LEU A 218 -5.66 12.21 34.12
N THR A 219 -5.96 11.15 34.86
CA THR A 219 -5.26 10.87 36.12
C THR A 219 -3.84 10.38 35.82
N ALA A 220 -2.86 10.86 36.59
CA ALA A 220 -1.50 10.33 36.51
C ALA A 220 -1.56 8.82 36.75
N SER A 221 -0.97 8.03 35.84
CA SER A 221 -0.68 6.63 36.15
C SER A 221 0.26 6.62 37.33
N LYS A 222 -0.18 6.11 38.46
CA LYS A 222 0.71 5.72 39.54
C LYS A 222 1.35 4.42 39.05
N ASP A 223 2.41 4.52 38.28
CA ASP A 223 3.26 3.37 38.04
C ASP A 223 3.82 2.91 39.40
N ARG A 224 3.39 1.73 39.81
CA ARG A 224 4.02 0.96 40.89
C ARG A 224 5.10 0.06 40.30
#